data_287dc68b7fcca7f4975a30365699dd4b
#
_entry.id   287dc68b7fcca7f4975a30365699dd4b
#
_cell.length_a   1.000
_cell.length_b   1.000
_cell.length_c   1.000
_cell.angle_alpha   90.00
_cell.angle_beta   90.00
_cell.angle_gamma   90.00
#
_symmetry.space_group_name_H-M   'P 1'
#
loop_
_entity.id
_entity.type
_entity.pdbx_description
1 polymer ?
#
loop_
_entity_poly.entity_id
_entity_poly.type
_entity_poly.pdbx_seq_one_letter_code
_entity_poly.pdbx_strand_id
1 'polypeptide(L)'
;MRFPTLLVLLALAASGCRPGVSSEAKAAASNDVRTVNATIAVVTEKPISRFVAATGTLTAEEQADVSAEVAGRVVATPVERGTLVSEGAALIRISDTEVRAQVQEAEANAAQIQARLGFGSGASFDIDRVPEVANAKASDDLAQADFARARMLNERQLLSAADFDRSRTQAEAARRQYDIARNNAEQQYQSLLAAQARLALARKALTDTIVRAPFAGAVEERFVSVGDYVSRGTKTVSVVRLNPMRVELTVPGQYLASLAPGRTVSLQVDAYPGKTFTGKIRYVSPSLKADSRALVIEAVVSNETGDLKPGLFATAQIEQASSTPAILVPATAIRTTTGTSRVYVVSSGGTVEERIVTTGQTAGNLVEITSGLARGETVATSNVAQLGDGVRIAARK
;
A
#
# COMPACT_ATOMS: atom_id res chain seq x y z
N MET A 1 -13.50 31.42 -65.72
CA MET A 1 -14.58 31.93 -66.61
C MET A 1 -15.19 33.15 -65.96
N ARG A 2 -14.82 34.29 -66.46
CA ARG A 2 -15.63 35.39 -66.97
C ARG A 2 -16.47 36.19 -65.98
N PHE A 3 -15.93 37.39 -65.73
CA PHE A 3 -16.56 38.68 -65.42
C PHE A 3 -17.89 38.95 -66.18
N PRO A 4 -18.73 39.98 -65.84
CA PRO A 4 -18.33 41.39 -65.80
C PRO A 4 -19.06 42.26 -64.74
N THR A 5 -18.42 43.28 -64.18
CA THR A 5 -18.54 44.76 -64.40
C THR A 5 -19.92 45.31 -64.73
N LEU A 6 -20.44 46.30 -63.93
CA LEU A 6 -21.09 47.45 -64.41
C LEU A 6 -21.00 48.70 -63.52
N LEU A 7 -20.54 49.74 -64.05
CA LEU A 7 -20.26 51.11 -63.67
C LEU A 7 -21.43 52.03 -64.19
N VAL A 8 -21.87 52.99 -63.37
CA VAL A 8 -22.54 54.27 -63.83
C VAL A 8 -22.62 55.17 -62.60
N LEU A 9 -21.86 56.22 -62.39
CA LEU A 9 -21.70 57.58 -62.98
C LEU A 9 -22.89 58.52 -62.76
N LEU A 10 -22.58 59.62 -61.99
CA LEU A 10 -22.81 61.02 -62.21
C LEU A 10 -24.19 61.68 -61.91
N ALA A 11 -24.19 62.66 -60.98
CA ALA A 11 -24.41 64.07 -61.43
C ALA A 11 -24.40 65.06 -60.25
N LEU A 12 -23.65 66.11 -60.46
CA LEU A 12 -23.57 67.41 -59.76
C LEU A 12 -24.87 68.16 -59.69
N ALA A 13 -25.06 68.96 -58.61
CA ALA A 13 -25.51 70.31 -58.75
C ALA A 13 -25.15 71.16 -57.52
N ALA A 14 -24.46 72.23 -57.75
CA ALA A 14 -24.02 73.28 -56.84
C ALA A 14 -25.06 74.39 -56.66
N SER A 15 -24.90 75.13 -55.56
CA SER A 15 -25.24 76.55 -55.31
C SER A 15 -25.70 76.71 -53.86
N GLY A 16 -25.24 77.60 -53.06
CA GLY A 16 -24.57 78.89 -53.16
C GLY A 16 -24.63 79.58 -51.81
N CYS A 17 -23.53 80.22 -51.48
CA CYS A 17 -23.26 81.41 -50.63
C CYS A 17 -24.31 81.99 -49.66
N ARG A 18 -24.00 82.22 -48.39
CA ARG A 18 -23.16 83.19 -47.64
C ARG A 18 -23.88 83.68 -46.34
N PRO A 19 -23.30 84.52 -45.47
CA PRO A 19 -22.71 84.11 -44.19
C PRO A 19 -23.41 84.80 -43.01
N GLY A 20 -23.27 84.24 -41.82
CA GLY A 20 -23.77 84.84 -40.55
C GLY A 20 -22.83 84.51 -39.39
N VAL A 21 -22.33 85.56 -38.83
CA VAL A 21 -21.28 85.72 -37.82
C VAL A 21 -21.76 85.23 -36.44
N SER A 22 -20.76 84.68 -35.68
CA SER A 22 -20.57 84.69 -34.25
C SER A 22 -21.49 83.92 -33.31
N SER A 23 -20.90 82.98 -32.60
CA SER A 23 -20.69 83.11 -31.18
C SER A 23 -19.91 81.90 -30.65
N GLU A 24 -18.65 82.10 -30.19
CA GLU A 24 -17.94 81.16 -29.37
C GLU A 24 -18.73 80.88 -28.11
N ALA A 25 -19.34 79.72 -28.04
CA ALA A 25 -19.73 79.13 -26.78
C ALA A 25 -18.67 78.03 -26.47
N LYS A 26 -17.67 78.41 -25.70
CA LYS A 26 -16.74 77.56 -25.02
C LYS A 26 -17.53 76.60 -24.09
N ALA A 27 -17.87 75.48 -24.62
CA ALA A 27 -18.43 74.39 -23.78
C ALA A 27 -17.36 73.98 -22.78
N ALA A 28 -17.48 74.51 -21.54
CA ALA A 28 -16.82 73.92 -20.39
C ALA A 28 -17.26 72.48 -20.28
N ALA A 29 -16.32 71.55 -20.52
CA ALA A 29 -16.53 70.17 -20.17
C ALA A 29 -16.69 70.16 -18.64
N SER A 30 -17.92 70.07 -18.18
CA SER A 30 -18.23 69.72 -16.79
C SER A 30 -17.71 68.29 -16.59
N ASN A 31 -16.56 68.19 -15.95
CA ASN A 31 -16.08 66.92 -15.33
C ASN A 31 -17.09 66.57 -14.24
N ASP A 32 -18.22 66.01 -14.63
CA ASP A 32 -19.16 65.41 -13.70
C ASP A 32 -18.52 64.08 -13.24
N VAL A 33 -17.67 64.16 -12.22
CA VAL A 33 -16.97 63.02 -11.64
C VAL A 33 -18.05 62.16 -11.00
N ARG A 34 -18.50 61.17 -11.75
CA ARG A 34 -19.46 60.17 -11.29
C ARG A 34 -18.95 59.58 -10.00
N THR A 35 -19.59 59.83 -8.88
CA THR A 35 -19.26 59.28 -7.59
C THR A 35 -20.08 58.03 -7.32
N VAL A 36 -19.44 56.88 -7.19
CA VAL A 36 -20.08 55.58 -6.93
C VAL A 36 -19.77 55.18 -5.49
N ASN A 37 -20.81 54.75 -4.75
CA ASN A 37 -20.60 54.19 -3.41
C ASN A 37 -20.03 52.77 -3.54
N ALA A 38 -18.84 52.53 -3.00
CA ALA A 38 -18.21 51.20 -2.99
C ALA A 38 -17.59 50.91 -1.64
N THR A 39 -17.69 49.68 -1.21
CA THR A 39 -16.88 49.12 -0.11
C THR A 39 -15.47 48.84 -0.61
N ILE A 40 -14.52 49.00 0.27
CA ILE A 40 -13.10 48.81 -0.03
C ILE A 40 -12.49 47.75 0.86
N ALA A 41 -11.52 47.00 0.33
CA ALA A 41 -10.69 46.06 1.09
C ALA A 41 -9.20 46.31 0.82
N VAL A 42 -8.40 46.15 1.86
CA VAL A 42 -6.94 46.24 1.71
C VAL A 42 -6.42 44.89 1.20
N VAL A 43 -5.56 44.94 0.21
CA VAL A 43 -4.88 43.78 -0.35
C VAL A 43 -3.93 43.22 0.69
N THR A 44 -4.20 41.99 1.11
CA THR A 44 -3.41 41.31 2.15
C THR A 44 -2.52 40.24 1.52
N GLU A 45 -1.32 40.14 2.05
CA GLU A 45 -0.43 39.01 1.75
C GLU A 45 -0.55 37.96 2.85
N LYS A 46 -0.97 36.77 2.47
CA LYS A 46 -1.07 35.63 3.40
C LYS A 46 -0.47 34.39 2.76
N PRO A 47 0.17 33.52 3.58
CA PRO A 47 0.60 32.22 3.08
C PRO A 47 -0.61 31.38 2.72
N ILE A 48 -0.61 30.79 1.52
CA ILE A 48 -1.64 29.84 1.08
C ILE A 48 -1.02 28.48 0.84
N SER A 49 -1.77 27.42 1.18
CA SER A 49 -1.41 26.04 0.83
C SER A 49 -1.53 25.86 -0.66
N ARG A 50 -0.49 25.33 -1.28
CA ARG A 50 -0.52 24.94 -2.68
C ARG A 50 -0.75 23.45 -2.80
N PHE A 51 -1.49 23.06 -3.83
CA PHE A 51 -1.80 21.66 -4.11
C PHE A 51 -1.23 21.26 -5.46
N VAL A 52 -0.68 20.05 -5.49
CA VAL A 52 -0.31 19.37 -6.74
C VAL A 52 -1.45 18.45 -7.12
N ALA A 53 -2.02 18.64 -8.30
CA ALA A 53 -2.98 17.72 -8.86
C ALA A 53 -2.24 16.49 -9.41
N ALA A 54 -2.74 15.31 -9.10
CA ALA A 54 -2.25 14.04 -9.60
C ALA A 54 -3.44 13.14 -9.93
N THR A 55 -3.24 12.24 -10.88
CA THR A 55 -4.24 11.23 -11.22
C THR A 55 -3.67 9.86 -11.04
N GLY A 56 -4.52 8.90 -10.76
CA GLY A 56 -4.07 7.54 -10.55
C GLY A 56 -5.19 6.53 -10.41
N THR A 57 -4.81 5.32 -10.03
CA THR A 57 -5.73 4.19 -9.91
C THR A 57 -5.62 3.58 -8.53
N LEU A 58 -6.76 3.23 -7.95
CA LEU A 58 -6.81 2.47 -6.71
C LEU A 58 -6.46 1.00 -6.99
N THR A 59 -5.62 0.44 -6.15
CA THR A 59 -5.24 -0.98 -6.16
C THR A 59 -5.48 -1.57 -4.77
N ALA A 60 -5.63 -2.87 -4.71
CA ALA A 60 -5.67 -3.57 -3.43
C ALA A 60 -4.34 -3.37 -2.68
N GLU A 61 -4.36 -3.31 -1.36
CA GLU A 61 -3.14 -3.28 -0.54
C GLU A 61 -2.29 -4.53 -0.76
N GLU A 62 -2.96 -5.68 -0.75
CA GLU A 62 -2.37 -6.99 -1.05
C GLU A 62 -3.34 -7.81 -1.88
N GLN A 63 -2.80 -8.59 -2.80
CA GLN A 63 -3.51 -9.59 -3.59
C GLN A 63 -2.70 -10.86 -3.58
N ALA A 64 -3.34 -11.98 -3.30
CA ALA A 64 -2.71 -13.29 -3.30
C ALA A 64 -3.56 -14.31 -4.06
N ASP A 65 -2.91 -14.96 -5.04
CA ASP A 65 -3.44 -16.16 -5.68
C ASP A 65 -3.07 -17.37 -4.83
N VAL A 66 -4.00 -17.82 -3.99
CA VAL A 66 -3.78 -18.95 -3.09
C VAL A 66 -3.85 -20.25 -3.88
N SER A 67 -2.77 -21.03 -3.84
CA SER A 67 -2.64 -22.28 -4.58
C SER A 67 -2.72 -23.49 -3.66
N ALA A 68 -3.12 -24.65 -4.21
CA ALA A 68 -3.10 -25.92 -3.50
C ALA A 68 -1.65 -26.35 -3.22
N GLU A 69 -1.34 -26.73 -1.97
CA GLU A 69 -0.04 -27.26 -1.57
C GLU A 69 0.04 -28.80 -1.69
N VAL A 70 -1.11 -29.46 -1.78
CA VAL A 70 -1.23 -30.92 -1.98
C VAL A 70 -2.15 -31.20 -3.17
N ALA A 71 -1.94 -32.38 -3.79
CA ALA A 71 -2.79 -32.86 -4.86
C ALA A 71 -4.00 -33.60 -4.27
N GLY A 72 -5.14 -33.50 -4.94
CA GLY A 72 -6.34 -34.23 -4.56
C GLY A 72 -7.62 -33.66 -5.14
N ARG A 73 -8.75 -34.30 -4.83
CA ARG A 73 -10.07 -33.82 -5.25
C ARG A 73 -10.61 -32.78 -4.28
N VAL A 74 -11.16 -31.68 -4.80
CA VAL A 74 -11.87 -30.68 -4.00
C VAL A 74 -13.19 -31.26 -3.48
N VAL A 75 -13.34 -31.26 -2.17
CA VAL A 75 -14.55 -31.79 -1.49
C VAL A 75 -15.48 -30.71 -0.99
N ALA A 76 -14.97 -29.51 -0.74
CA ALA A 76 -15.77 -28.36 -0.35
C ALA A 76 -15.12 -27.03 -0.72
N THR A 77 -15.96 -26.05 -1.06
CA THR A 77 -15.58 -24.65 -1.31
C THR A 77 -16.42 -23.76 -0.38
N PRO A 78 -15.99 -23.55 0.88
CA PRO A 78 -16.78 -22.81 1.88
C PRO A 78 -17.01 -21.34 1.53
N VAL A 79 -16.27 -20.80 0.53
CA VAL A 79 -16.30 -19.40 0.16
C VAL A 79 -16.71 -19.23 -1.29
N GLU A 80 -17.39 -18.11 -1.55
CA GLU A 80 -17.80 -17.66 -2.89
C GLU A 80 -17.16 -16.29 -3.20
N ARG A 81 -17.22 -15.89 -4.48
CA ARG A 81 -16.78 -14.56 -4.91
C ARG A 81 -17.48 -13.46 -4.09
N GLY A 82 -16.73 -12.51 -3.57
CA GLY A 82 -17.21 -11.42 -2.71
C GLY A 82 -17.31 -11.78 -1.22
N THR A 83 -17.07 -13.03 -0.83
CA THR A 83 -17.07 -13.42 0.60
C THR A 83 -15.93 -12.75 1.34
N LEU A 84 -16.22 -12.11 2.47
CA LEU A 84 -15.19 -11.61 3.39
C LEU A 84 -14.62 -12.77 4.21
N VAL A 85 -13.30 -12.84 4.27
CA VAL A 85 -12.58 -13.89 5.00
C VAL A 85 -11.59 -13.29 5.98
N SER A 86 -11.43 -13.91 7.13
CA SER A 86 -10.37 -13.61 8.08
C SER A 86 -9.10 -14.39 7.72
N GLU A 87 -7.95 -13.93 8.23
CA GLU A 87 -6.69 -14.67 8.14
C GLU A 87 -6.85 -16.09 8.70
N GLY A 88 -6.32 -17.08 8.01
CA GLY A 88 -6.43 -18.50 8.36
C GLY A 88 -7.78 -19.16 8.04
N ALA A 89 -8.79 -18.43 7.57
CA ALA A 89 -10.08 -19.00 7.18
C ALA A 89 -9.91 -20.04 6.08
N ALA A 90 -10.70 -21.12 6.14
CA ALA A 90 -10.68 -22.17 5.13
C ALA A 90 -11.34 -21.67 3.84
N LEU A 91 -10.60 -21.68 2.75
CA LEU A 91 -11.06 -21.30 1.41
C LEU A 91 -11.53 -22.50 0.61
N ILE A 92 -10.72 -23.56 0.61
CA ILE A 92 -10.97 -24.81 -0.12
C ILE A 92 -10.61 -25.97 0.80
N ARG A 93 -11.36 -27.07 0.68
CA ARG A 93 -11.02 -28.35 1.31
C ARG A 93 -10.76 -29.39 0.22
N ILE A 94 -9.59 -29.99 0.29
CA ILE A 94 -9.17 -31.11 -0.56
C ILE A 94 -9.42 -32.41 0.22
N SER A 95 -9.71 -33.49 -0.45
CA SER A 95 -9.88 -34.81 0.16
C SER A 95 -8.66 -35.21 0.97
N ASP A 96 -8.87 -35.52 2.24
CA ASP A 96 -7.81 -35.86 3.19
C ASP A 96 -7.66 -37.36 3.43
N THR A 97 -8.50 -38.21 2.77
CA THR A 97 -8.56 -39.65 3.03
C THR A 97 -7.22 -40.33 2.83
N GLU A 98 -6.54 -40.07 1.72
CA GLU A 98 -5.24 -40.67 1.41
C GLU A 98 -4.15 -40.12 2.35
N VAL A 99 -4.14 -38.82 2.56
CA VAL A 99 -3.14 -38.16 3.42
C VAL A 99 -3.29 -38.59 4.87
N ARG A 100 -4.53 -38.82 5.35
CA ARG A 100 -4.77 -39.39 6.70
C ARG A 100 -4.19 -40.79 6.83
N ALA A 101 -4.37 -41.64 5.81
CA ALA A 101 -3.77 -42.97 5.82
C ALA A 101 -2.23 -42.91 5.87
N GLN A 102 -1.60 -41.97 5.14
CA GLN A 102 -0.15 -41.73 5.19
C GLN A 102 0.32 -41.25 6.58
N VAL A 103 -0.45 -40.39 7.26
CA VAL A 103 -0.16 -39.96 8.64
C VAL A 103 -0.22 -41.18 9.58
N GLN A 104 -1.25 -42.01 9.49
CA GLN A 104 -1.40 -43.21 10.33
C GLN A 104 -0.24 -44.20 10.11
N GLU A 105 0.17 -44.44 8.87
CA GLU A 105 1.30 -45.27 8.54
C GLU A 105 2.60 -44.75 9.14
N ALA A 106 2.90 -43.46 8.94
CA ALA A 106 4.10 -42.83 9.51
C ALA A 106 4.12 -42.82 11.04
N GLU A 107 2.95 -42.65 11.67
CA GLU A 107 2.78 -42.68 13.11
C GLU A 107 3.02 -44.10 13.67
N ALA A 108 2.44 -45.12 13.03
CA ALA A 108 2.66 -46.52 13.42
C ALA A 108 4.12 -46.91 13.29
N ASN A 109 4.81 -46.50 12.20
CA ASN A 109 6.23 -46.76 12.01
C ASN A 109 7.08 -46.10 13.11
N ALA A 110 6.86 -44.83 13.42
CA ALA A 110 7.59 -44.14 14.49
C ALA A 110 7.33 -44.81 15.87
N ALA A 111 6.09 -45.15 16.17
CA ALA A 111 5.70 -45.84 17.41
C ALA A 111 6.36 -47.22 17.53
N GLN A 112 6.45 -47.99 16.42
CA GLN A 112 7.11 -49.30 16.39
C GLN A 112 8.60 -49.20 16.78
N ILE A 113 9.32 -48.23 16.19
CA ILE A 113 10.76 -48.05 16.51
C ILE A 113 10.91 -47.57 17.92
N GLN A 114 10.06 -46.66 18.40
CA GLN A 114 10.07 -46.13 19.76
C GLN A 114 9.84 -47.24 20.78
N ALA A 115 8.89 -48.15 20.52
CA ALA A 115 8.62 -49.29 21.40
C ALA A 115 9.80 -50.24 21.53
N ARG A 116 10.56 -50.47 20.45
CA ARG A 116 11.81 -51.28 20.52
C ARG A 116 12.86 -50.65 21.38
N LEU A 117 12.97 -49.34 21.43
CA LEU A 117 13.91 -48.62 22.29
C LEU A 117 13.46 -48.58 23.78
N GLY A 118 12.23 -49.03 24.06
CA GLY A 118 11.73 -49.23 25.44
C GLY A 118 11.39 -47.95 26.21
N PHE A 119 11.16 -46.79 25.52
CA PHE A 119 10.74 -45.58 26.21
C PHE A 119 9.38 -45.06 25.74
N GLY A 120 8.62 -44.48 26.67
CA GLY A 120 7.29 -43.94 26.40
C GLY A 120 7.30 -42.59 25.76
N SER A 121 6.12 -42.19 25.23
CA SER A 121 5.91 -40.84 24.61
C SER A 121 6.25 -39.75 25.65
N GLY A 122 7.11 -38.80 25.25
CA GLY A 122 7.49 -37.66 26.08
C GLY A 122 8.69 -37.90 27.02
N ALA A 123 9.24 -39.13 27.10
CA ALA A 123 10.47 -39.41 27.83
C ALA A 123 11.69 -39.04 26.97
N SER A 124 12.74 -38.52 27.57
CA SER A 124 14.03 -38.32 26.89
C SER A 124 14.68 -39.67 26.60
N PHE A 125 15.31 -39.81 25.45
CA PHE A 125 16.10 -41.00 25.14
C PHE A 125 17.29 -41.10 26.08
N ASP A 126 17.43 -42.27 26.70
CA ASP A 126 18.57 -42.65 27.56
C ASP A 126 19.05 -44.02 27.08
N ILE A 127 20.22 -44.05 26.47
CA ILE A 127 20.79 -45.25 25.87
C ILE A 127 21.00 -46.37 26.87
N ASP A 128 21.33 -46.03 28.12
CA ASP A 128 21.60 -47.01 29.17
C ASP A 128 20.31 -47.68 29.71
N ARG A 129 19.14 -47.11 29.38
CA ARG A 129 17.82 -47.65 29.70
C ARG A 129 17.22 -48.53 28.62
N VAL A 130 17.85 -48.57 27.43
CA VAL A 130 17.43 -49.49 26.39
C VAL A 130 17.60 -50.94 26.88
N PRO A 131 16.55 -51.81 26.82
CA PRO A 131 16.62 -53.14 27.44
C PRO A 131 17.80 -53.97 26.97
N GLU A 132 18.13 -53.95 25.69
CA GLU A 132 19.29 -54.68 25.15
C GLU A 132 20.63 -54.15 25.69
N VAL A 133 20.74 -52.82 25.82
CA VAL A 133 21.96 -52.19 26.36
C VAL A 133 22.08 -52.46 27.85
N ALA A 134 20.98 -52.33 28.60
CA ALA A 134 20.97 -52.63 30.03
C ALA A 134 21.37 -54.08 30.36
N ASN A 135 20.89 -55.05 29.56
CA ASN A 135 21.24 -56.46 29.70
C ASN A 135 22.73 -56.71 29.36
N ALA A 136 23.21 -56.11 28.25
CA ALA A 136 24.62 -56.25 27.87
C ALA A 136 25.55 -55.59 28.89
N LYS A 137 25.16 -54.46 29.46
CA LYS A 137 25.88 -53.77 30.54
C LYS A 137 25.98 -54.62 31.80
N ALA A 138 24.87 -55.21 32.23
CA ALA A 138 24.86 -56.09 33.40
C ALA A 138 25.80 -57.30 33.21
N SER A 139 25.85 -57.84 31.98
CA SER A 139 26.78 -58.91 31.64
C SER A 139 28.25 -58.49 31.65
N ASP A 140 28.56 -57.28 31.13
CA ASP A 140 29.89 -56.69 31.15
C ASP A 140 30.32 -56.42 32.63
N ASP A 141 29.47 -55.80 33.44
CA ASP A 141 29.73 -55.48 34.83
C ASP A 141 30.07 -56.75 35.63
N LEU A 142 29.33 -57.84 35.40
CA LEU A 142 29.62 -59.15 36.04
C LEU A 142 30.97 -59.70 35.57
N ALA A 143 31.24 -59.76 34.29
CA ALA A 143 32.47 -60.29 33.74
C ALA A 143 33.70 -59.46 34.13
N GLN A 144 33.57 -58.13 34.22
CA GLN A 144 34.65 -57.27 34.77
C GLN A 144 34.92 -57.52 36.24
N ALA A 145 33.88 -57.76 37.10
CA ALA A 145 33.98 -58.07 38.45
C ALA A 145 34.71 -59.46 38.67
N ASP A 146 34.35 -60.44 37.82
CA ASP A 146 35.02 -61.78 37.86
C ASP A 146 36.49 -61.69 37.42
N PHE A 147 36.80 -60.92 36.38
CA PHE A 147 38.17 -60.66 35.94
C PHE A 147 38.99 -59.95 37.01
N ALA A 148 38.41 -58.93 37.70
CA ALA A 148 39.08 -58.25 38.82
C ALA A 148 39.42 -59.22 39.97
N ARG A 149 38.52 -60.17 40.31
CA ARG A 149 38.80 -61.22 41.28
C ARG A 149 39.88 -62.16 40.80
N ALA A 150 39.81 -62.63 39.56
CA ALA A 150 40.80 -63.48 38.95
C ALA A 150 42.21 -62.85 38.96
N ARG A 151 42.29 -61.54 38.70
CA ARG A 151 43.52 -60.77 38.72
C ARG A 151 44.16 -60.75 40.09
N MET A 152 43.36 -60.47 41.14
CA MET A 152 43.83 -60.48 42.51
C MET A 152 44.35 -61.88 42.97
N LEU A 153 43.70 -62.98 42.52
CA LEU A 153 44.14 -64.36 42.81
C LEU A 153 45.42 -64.70 42.04
N ASN A 154 45.54 -64.31 40.78
CA ASN A 154 46.75 -64.52 39.97
C ASN A 154 47.97 -63.75 40.55
N GLU A 155 47.78 -62.52 41.02
CA GLU A 155 48.84 -61.75 41.70
C GLU A 155 49.35 -62.45 42.93
N ARG A 156 48.48 -63.23 43.58
CA ARG A 156 48.83 -64.06 44.74
C ARG A 156 49.34 -65.50 44.38
N GLN A 157 49.48 -65.78 43.10
CA GLN A 157 49.86 -67.10 42.56
C GLN A 157 48.87 -68.23 42.91
N LEU A 158 47.60 -67.91 43.18
CA LEU A 158 46.54 -68.84 43.54
C LEU A 158 45.62 -69.26 42.37
N LEU A 159 45.88 -68.80 41.17
CA LEU A 159 45.09 -69.09 39.94
C LEU A 159 46.01 -69.60 38.86
N SER A 160 45.51 -70.57 38.02
CA SER A 160 46.23 -70.99 36.83
C SER A 160 46.27 -69.91 35.73
N ALA A 161 47.34 -69.85 34.91
CA ALA A 161 47.45 -68.94 33.83
C ALA A 161 46.28 -69.09 32.79
N ALA A 162 45.86 -70.33 32.55
CA ALA A 162 44.77 -70.69 31.67
C ALA A 162 43.40 -70.12 32.16
N ASP A 163 43.19 -70.19 33.50
CA ASP A 163 41.93 -69.64 34.06
C ASP A 163 41.92 -68.07 34.09
N PHE A 164 43.09 -67.50 34.34
CA PHE A 164 43.27 -66.05 34.20
C PHE A 164 43.00 -65.55 32.80
N ASP A 165 43.61 -66.19 31.77
CA ASP A 165 43.42 -65.82 30.35
C ASP A 165 41.95 -66.03 29.90
N ARG A 166 41.28 -67.09 30.38
CA ARG A 166 39.86 -67.31 30.14
C ARG A 166 39.00 -66.17 30.72
N SER A 167 39.24 -65.77 31.98
CA SER A 167 38.50 -64.70 32.62
C SER A 167 38.70 -63.33 31.85
N ARG A 168 39.97 -63.05 31.47
CA ARG A 168 40.29 -61.87 30.68
C ARG A 168 39.55 -61.87 29.38
N THR A 169 39.60 -62.95 28.59
CA THR A 169 38.93 -63.04 27.28
C THR A 169 37.44 -62.94 27.45
N GLN A 170 36.85 -63.48 28.53
CA GLN A 170 35.39 -63.33 28.78
C GLN A 170 34.99 -61.90 29.08
N ALA A 171 35.78 -61.16 29.86
CA ALA A 171 35.53 -59.73 30.16
C ALA A 171 35.67 -58.88 28.90
N GLU A 172 36.68 -59.13 28.05
CA GLU A 172 36.82 -58.43 26.81
C GLU A 172 35.70 -58.76 25.81
N ALA A 173 35.18 -59.99 25.77
CA ALA A 173 34.03 -60.36 24.95
C ALA A 173 32.74 -59.69 25.42
N ALA A 174 32.48 -59.67 26.72
CA ALA A 174 31.31 -59.00 27.32
C ALA A 174 31.34 -57.50 27.04
N ARG A 175 32.52 -56.89 27.16
CA ARG A 175 32.70 -55.47 26.84
C ARG A 175 32.38 -55.16 25.38
N ARG A 176 32.88 -55.95 24.43
CA ARG A 176 32.57 -55.80 23.01
C ARG A 176 31.08 -55.98 22.72
N GLN A 177 30.42 -56.90 23.44
CA GLN A 177 28.96 -57.10 23.29
C GLN A 177 28.17 -55.88 23.76
N TYR A 178 28.59 -55.27 24.89
CA TYR A 178 27.99 -54.02 25.37
C TYR A 178 28.19 -52.87 24.39
N ASP A 179 29.37 -52.70 23.82
CA ASP A 179 29.65 -51.65 22.81
C ASP A 179 28.82 -51.85 21.51
N ILE A 180 28.63 -53.11 21.10
CA ILE A 180 27.75 -53.45 19.96
C ILE A 180 26.29 -53.09 20.27
N ALA A 181 25.79 -53.42 21.48
CA ALA A 181 24.43 -53.14 21.90
C ALA A 181 24.17 -51.59 21.90
N ARG A 182 25.16 -50.84 22.44
CA ARG A 182 25.07 -49.36 22.41
C ARG A 182 25.02 -48.79 20.99
N ASN A 183 25.90 -49.24 20.11
CA ASN A 183 25.93 -48.78 18.75
C ASN A 183 24.62 -49.11 17.99
N ASN A 184 24.05 -50.30 18.25
CA ASN A 184 22.74 -50.67 17.67
C ASN A 184 21.60 -49.82 18.22
N ALA A 185 21.59 -49.53 19.52
CA ALA A 185 20.58 -48.65 20.13
C ALA A 185 20.68 -47.22 19.58
N GLU A 186 21.89 -46.68 19.42
CA GLU A 186 22.11 -45.36 18.79
C GLU A 186 21.61 -45.34 17.36
N GLN A 187 21.92 -46.38 16.56
CA GLN A 187 21.45 -46.51 15.19
C GLN A 187 19.90 -46.55 15.11
N GLN A 188 19.27 -47.30 16.04
CA GLN A 188 17.81 -47.35 16.13
C GLN A 188 17.23 -45.98 16.52
N TYR A 189 17.89 -45.27 17.43
CA TYR A 189 17.46 -43.90 17.78
C TYR A 189 17.54 -42.91 16.60
N GLN A 190 18.60 -42.96 15.79
CA GLN A 190 18.69 -42.17 14.57
C GLN A 190 17.57 -42.54 13.56
N SER A 191 17.21 -43.82 13.51
CA SER A 191 16.10 -44.30 12.69
C SER A 191 14.75 -43.78 13.20
N LEU A 192 14.58 -43.65 14.54
CA LEU A 192 13.40 -43.04 15.14
C LEU A 192 13.27 -41.56 14.76
N LEU A 193 14.37 -40.80 14.86
CA LEU A 193 14.40 -39.40 14.47
C LEU A 193 13.99 -39.22 13.00
N ALA A 194 14.49 -40.09 12.11
CA ALA A 194 14.09 -40.09 10.68
C ALA A 194 12.60 -40.43 10.49
N ALA A 195 12.05 -41.36 11.26
CA ALA A 195 10.64 -41.71 11.21
C ALA A 195 9.75 -40.58 11.75
N GLN A 196 10.16 -39.91 12.83
CA GLN A 196 9.48 -38.72 13.36
C GLN A 196 9.47 -37.56 12.35
N ALA A 197 10.56 -37.33 11.64
CA ALA A 197 10.63 -36.32 10.58
C ALA A 197 9.63 -36.63 9.44
N ARG A 198 9.51 -37.91 9.03
CA ARG A 198 8.52 -38.34 8.03
C ARG A 198 7.08 -38.14 8.53
N LEU A 199 6.82 -38.44 9.79
CA LEU A 199 5.52 -38.19 10.44
C LEU A 199 5.18 -36.69 10.43
N ALA A 200 6.14 -35.84 10.75
CA ALA A 200 5.95 -34.38 10.72
C ALA A 200 5.59 -33.89 9.30
N LEU A 201 6.27 -34.40 8.25
CA LEU A 201 5.93 -34.10 6.85
C LEU A 201 4.52 -34.57 6.48
N ALA A 202 4.13 -35.79 6.88
CA ALA A 202 2.79 -36.31 6.62
C ALA A 202 1.70 -35.47 7.31
N ARG A 203 1.94 -35.04 8.56
CA ARG A 203 1.03 -34.16 9.30
C ARG A 203 0.93 -32.78 8.65
N LYS A 204 2.05 -32.22 8.15
CA LYS A 204 1.99 -30.98 7.38
C LYS A 204 1.11 -31.16 6.13
N ALA A 205 1.33 -32.20 5.35
CA ALA A 205 0.51 -32.49 4.18
C ALA A 205 -0.98 -32.60 4.52
N LEU A 206 -1.34 -33.17 5.68
CA LEU A 206 -2.72 -33.20 6.15
C LEU A 206 -3.27 -31.81 6.48
N THR A 207 -2.47 -30.96 7.08
CA THR A 207 -2.85 -29.56 7.33
C THR A 207 -3.07 -28.81 6.02
N ASP A 208 -2.25 -29.07 5.03
CA ASP A 208 -2.27 -28.42 3.71
C ASP A 208 -3.44 -28.89 2.82
N THR A 209 -4.21 -29.93 3.22
CA THR A 209 -5.48 -30.27 2.57
C THR A 209 -6.55 -29.20 2.74
N ILE A 210 -6.36 -28.27 3.69
CA ILE A 210 -7.23 -27.11 3.87
C ILE A 210 -6.45 -25.88 3.39
N VAL A 211 -6.81 -25.40 2.22
CA VAL A 211 -6.27 -24.15 1.67
C VAL A 211 -6.85 -22.99 2.48
N ARG A 212 -6.00 -22.14 3.04
CA ARG A 212 -6.37 -21.05 3.96
C ARG A 212 -6.04 -19.68 3.40
N ALA A 213 -6.81 -18.67 3.84
CA ALA A 213 -6.53 -17.27 3.53
C ALA A 213 -5.22 -16.80 4.20
N PRO A 214 -4.28 -16.22 3.45
CA PRO A 214 -3.00 -15.73 4.01
C PRO A 214 -3.17 -14.44 4.83
N PHE A 215 -4.23 -13.68 4.60
CA PHE A 215 -4.61 -12.45 5.30
C PHE A 215 -6.12 -12.24 5.27
N ALA A 216 -6.62 -11.34 6.09
CA ALA A 216 -8.03 -10.93 6.08
C ALA A 216 -8.33 -10.08 4.84
N GLY A 217 -9.39 -10.41 4.10
CA GLY A 217 -9.73 -9.74 2.84
C GLY A 217 -11.05 -10.21 2.26
N ALA A 218 -11.24 -10.02 0.97
CA ALA A 218 -12.37 -10.50 0.21
C ALA A 218 -11.91 -11.49 -0.87
N VAL A 219 -12.73 -12.50 -1.14
CA VAL A 219 -12.52 -13.40 -2.27
C VAL A 219 -12.83 -12.65 -3.57
N GLU A 220 -11.81 -12.45 -4.38
CA GLU A 220 -11.95 -11.82 -5.70
C GLU A 220 -12.46 -12.84 -6.73
N GLU A 221 -11.79 -13.99 -6.80
CA GLU A 221 -12.11 -15.04 -7.75
C GLU A 221 -11.86 -16.43 -7.17
N ARG A 222 -12.66 -17.39 -7.60
CA ARG A 222 -12.50 -18.80 -7.30
C ARG A 222 -12.29 -19.56 -8.61
N PHE A 223 -11.18 -20.28 -8.71
CA PHE A 223 -10.73 -20.96 -9.93
C PHE A 223 -11.10 -22.45 -9.96
N VAL A 224 -11.57 -23.00 -8.84
CA VAL A 224 -11.87 -24.43 -8.70
C VAL A 224 -13.26 -24.67 -8.12
N SER A 225 -13.88 -25.78 -8.48
CA SER A 225 -15.21 -26.20 -8.04
C SER A 225 -15.14 -27.51 -7.27
N VAL A 226 -16.20 -27.80 -6.50
CA VAL A 226 -16.33 -29.10 -5.84
C VAL A 226 -16.35 -30.21 -6.89
N GLY A 227 -15.51 -31.21 -6.69
CA GLY A 227 -15.30 -32.32 -7.64
C GLY A 227 -14.09 -32.20 -8.53
N ASP A 228 -13.52 -30.99 -8.69
CA ASP A 228 -12.30 -30.79 -9.46
C ASP A 228 -11.11 -31.50 -8.81
N TYR A 229 -10.17 -31.92 -9.64
CA TYR A 229 -8.89 -32.47 -9.19
C TYR A 229 -7.82 -31.38 -9.33
N VAL A 230 -7.16 -31.06 -8.21
CA VAL A 230 -6.08 -30.07 -8.16
C VAL A 230 -4.73 -30.76 -7.96
N SER A 231 -3.70 -30.20 -8.58
CA SER A 231 -2.30 -30.56 -8.36
C SER A 231 -1.61 -29.52 -7.49
N ARG A 232 -0.47 -29.85 -6.94
CA ARG A 232 0.36 -28.87 -6.20
C ARG A 232 0.68 -27.67 -7.10
N GLY A 233 0.45 -26.46 -6.60
CA GLY A 233 0.63 -25.21 -7.34
C GLY A 233 -0.57 -24.76 -8.18
N THR A 234 -1.66 -25.55 -8.24
CA THR A 234 -2.90 -25.14 -8.91
C THR A 234 -3.50 -23.95 -8.16
N LYS A 235 -3.76 -22.83 -8.84
CA LYS A 235 -4.46 -21.68 -8.27
C LYS A 235 -5.88 -22.08 -7.88
N THR A 236 -6.30 -21.74 -6.69
CA THR A 236 -7.62 -22.12 -6.16
C THR A 236 -8.53 -20.93 -5.93
N VAL A 237 -8.03 -19.90 -5.26
CA VAL A 237 -8.78 -18.69 -4.90
C VAL A 237 -7.86 -17.49 -4.95
N SER A 238 -8.32 -16.37 -5.51
CA SER A 238 -7.68 -15.05 -5.37
C SER A 238 -8.32 -14.30 -4.20
N VAL A 239 -7.50 -13.81 -3.28
CA VAL A 239 -7.92 -13.02 -2.10
C VAL A 239 -7.29 -11.65 -2.19
N VAL A 240 -8.09 -10.60 -1.97
CA VAL A 240 -7.64 -9.21 -2.01
C VAL A 240 -7.91 -8.52 -0.68
N ARG A 241 -6.93 -7.74 -0.21
CA ARG A 241 -7.10 -6.88 0.96
C ARG A 241 -7.65 -5.54 0.52
N LEU A 242 -8.88 -5.24 0.95
CA LEU A 242 -9.60 -4.03 0.57
C LEU A 242 -9.48 -2.89 1.58
N ASN A 243 -8.93 -3.13 2.76
CA ASN A 243 -8.67 -2.10 3.77
C ASN A 243 -7.34 -2.35 4.48
N PRO A 244 -6.42 -1.37 4.44
CA PRO A 244 -6.52 -0.14 3.64
C PRO A 244 -6.42 -0.39 2.14
N MET A 245 -6.74 0.63 1.31
CA MET A 245 -6.51 0.62 -0.13
C MET A 245 -5.22 1.35 -0.46
N ARG A 246 -4.58 0.97 -1.55
CA ARG A 246 -3.44 1.65 -2.14
C ARG A 246 -3.91 2.47 -3.34
N VAL A 247 -3.35 3.65 -3.53
CA VAL A 247 -3.52 4.44 -4.75
C VAL A 247 -2.16 4.76 -5.34
N GLU A 248 -1.98 4.40 -6.60
CA GLU A 248 -0.79 4.77 -7.37
C GLU A 248 -1.10 6.06 -8.12
N LEU A 249 -0.40 7.15 -7.78
CA LEU A 249 -0.58 8.46 -8.34
C LEU A 249 0.61 8.85 -9.20
N THR A 250 0.31 9.42 -10.35
CA THR A 250 1.32 9.94 -11.27
C THR A 250 1.42 11.46 -11.11
N VAL A 251 2.59 11.95 -10.76
CA VAL A 251 2.88 13.35 -10.47
C VAL A 251 3.98 13.85 -11.40
N PRO A 252 3.85 15.04 -12.02
CA PRO A 252 4.94 15.62 -12.82
C PRO A 252 6.23 15.81 -11.99
N GLY A 253 7.38 15.46 -12.56
CA GLY A 253 8.68 15.42 -11.86
C GLY A 253 9.14 16.78 -11.29
N GLN A 254 8.63 17.90 -11.81
CA GLN A 254 8.93 19.24 -11.27
C GLN A 254 8.49 19.42 -9.81
N TYR A 255 7.56 18.61 -9.31
CA TYR A 255 7.06 18.68 -7.94
C TYR A 255 7.79 17.74 -6.97
N LEU A 256 8.85 17.06 -7.41
CA LEU A 256 9.60 16.09 -6.59
C LEU A 256 9.99 16.65 -5.21
N ALA A 257 10.48 17.89 -5.16
CA ALA A 257 10.94 18.53 -3.93
C ALA A 257 9.80 18.73 -2.89
N SER A 258 8.54 18.74 -3.33
CA SER A 258 7.37 18.92 -2.45
C SER A 258 6.74 17.60 -2.00
N LEU A 259 7.20 16.46 -2.54
CA LEU A 259 6.66 15.14 -2.24
C LEU A 259 7.53 14.44 -1.19
N ALA A 260 6.89 14.02 -0.10
CA ALA A 260 7.57 13.26 0.95
C ALA A 260 6.60 12.22 1.56
N PRO A 261 7.11 11.08 2.03
CA PRO A 261 6.31 10.14 2.82
C PRO A 261 5.66 10.83 4.04
N GLY A 262 4.44 10.40 4.37
CA GLY A 262 3.65 10.95 5.48
C GLY A 262 2.77 12.14 5.13
N ARG A 263 2.92 12.75 3.94
CA ARG A 263 2.05 13.85 3.51
C ARG A 263 0.63 13.39 3.26
N THR A 264 -0.30 14.29 3.58
CA THR A 264 -1.73 14.08 3.32
C THR A 264 -2.06 14.24 1.85
N VAL A 265 -2.88 13.35 1.37
CA VAL A 265 -3.43 13.35 0.01
C VAL A 265 -4.94 13.34 0.13
N SER A 266 -5.60 14.30 -0.50
CA SER A 266 -7.06 14.33 -0.65
C SER A 266 -7.43 13.72 -2.00
N LEU A 267 -8.28 12.71 -1.98
CA LEU A 267 -8.67 11.92 -3.15
C LEU A 267 -10.15 12.13 -3.46
N GLN A 268 -10.46 12.36 -4.70
CA GLN A 268 -11.81 12.31 -5.26
C GLN A 268 -11.86 11.15 -6.25
N VAL A 269 -12.89 10.34 -6.14
CA VAL A 269 -13.09 9.15 -6.98
C VAL A 269 -14.33 9.38 -7.83
N ASP A 270 -14.24 9.12 -9.13
CA ASP A 270 -15.32 9.41 -10.08
C ASP A 270 -16.63 8.68 -9.74
N ALA A 271 -16.53 7.50 -9.11
CA ALA A 271 -17.69 6.72 -8.66
C ALA A 271 -18.50 7.40 -7.54
N TYR A 272 -17.90 8.36 -6.79
CA TYR A 272 -18.52 9.05 -5.65
C TYR A 272 -18.33 10.56 -5.74
N PRO A 273 -19.05 11.26 -6.64
CA PRO A 273 -18.93 12.70 -6.79
C PRO A 273 -19.24 13.42 -5.48
N GLY A 274 -18.35 14.34 -5.10
CA GLY A 274 -18.51 15.15 -3.88
C GLY A 274 -18.03 14.47 -2.58
N LYS A 275 -17.63 13.19 -2.59
CA LYS A 275 -17.01 12.52 -1.45
C LYS A 275 -15.48 12.62 -1.57
N THR A 276 -14.85 13.16 -0.54
CA THR A 276 -13.39 13.26 -0.46
C THR A 276 -12.87 12.19 0.50
N PHE A 277 -11.91 11.42 0.04
CA PHE A 277 -11.18 10.42 0.84
C PHE A 277 -9.81 10.98 1.18
N THR A 278 -9.35 10.73 2.40
CA THR A 278 -8.05 11.22 2.85
C THR A 278 -7.09 10.04 2.99
N GLY A 279 -5.91 10.21 2.43
CA GLY A 279 -4.82 9.24 2.53
C GLY A 279 -3.51 9.89 2.92
N LYS A 280 -2.47 9.05 3.05
CA LYS A 280 -1.09 9.49 3.31
C LYS A 280 -0.15 8.84 2.30
N ILE A 281 0.81 9.62 1.81
CA ILE A 281 1.89 9.10 0.97
C ILE A 281 2.71 8.12 1.81
N ARG A 282 2.83 6.90 1.33
CA ARG A 282 3.69 5.86 1.92
C ARG A 282 5.04 5.80 1.20
N TYR A 283 5.01 5.88 -0.11
CA TYR A 283 6.18 5.65 -0.95
C TYR A 283 6.25 6.69 -2.07
N VAL A 284 7.46 7.12 -2.36
CA VAL A 284 7.80 7.99 -3.50
C VAL A 284 8.83 7.26 -4.32
N SER A 285 8.57 7.04 -5.61
CA SER A 285 9.49 6.32 -6.49
C SER A 285 10.87 7.00 -6.52
N PRO A 286 11.98 6.26 -6.45
CA PRO A 286 13.32 6.81 -6.56
C PRO A 286 13.68 7.23 -7.98
N SER A 287 12.87 6.86 -8.99
CA SER A 287 13.12 7.13 -10.39
C SER A 287 11.90 7.73 -11.08
N LEU A 288 12.14 8.60 -12.05
CA LEU A 288 11.13 9.10 -12.96
C LEU A 288 10.90 8.10 -14.11
N LYS A 289 9.65 7.97 -14.56
CA LYS A 289 9.36 7.26 -15.81
C LYS A 289 9.97 8.04 -16.97
N ALA A 290 10.83 7.40 -17.77
CA ALA A 290 11.61 8.06 -18.81
C ALA A 290 10.76 8.68 -19.94
N ASP A 291 9.65 8.04 -20.28
CA ASP A 291 8.71 8.42 -21.33
C ASP A 291 7.86 9.64 -20.95
N SER A 292 7.36 9.69 -19.72
CA SER A 292 6.45 10.74 -19.25
C SER A 292 7.10 11.80 -18.37
N ARG A 293 8.36 11.57 -17.91
CA ARG A 293 9.07 12.37 -16.89
C ARG A 293 8.25 12.57 -15.62
N ALA A 294 7.37 11.63 -15.35
CA ALA A 294 6.50 11.63 -14.20
C ALA A 294 7.05 10.74 -13.10
N LEU A 295 6.74 11.10 -11.87
CA LEU A 295 7.04 10.34 -10.67
C LEU A 295 5.81 9.54 -10.26
N VAL A 296 6.02 8.30 -9.87
CA VAL A 296 4.97 7.49 -9.26
C VAL A 296 5.09 7.60 -7.76
N ILE A 297 3.98 7.87 -7.09
CA ILE A 297 3.86 7.83 -5.64
C ILE A 297 2.75 6.87 -5.25
N GLU A 298 2.93 6.21 -4.14
CA GLU A 298 1.89 5.39 -3.53
C GLU A 298 1.36 6.07 -2.28
N ALA A 299 0.05 6.20 -2.19
CA ALA A 299 -0.63 6.65 -0.99
C ALA A 299 -1.56 5.56 -0.47
N VAL A 300 -1.76 5.54 0.83
CA VAL A 300 -2.63 4.59 1.53
C VAL A 300 -3.85 5.33 2.03
N VAL A 301 -5.01 4.75 1.76
CA VAL A 301 -6.32 5.33 2.06
C VAL A 301 -7.13 4.32 2.86
N SER A 302 -7.73 4.75 3.97
CA SER A 302 -8.67 3.90 4.73
C SER A 302 -9.93 3.63 3.92
N ASN A 303 -10.41 2.40 3.98
CA ASN A 303 -11.62 1.92 3.30
C ASN A 303 -12.52 1.13 4.27
N GLU A 304 -12.78 1.71 5.43
CA GLU A 304 -13.60 1.03 6.46
C GLU A 304 -15.04 0.77 6.01
N THR A 305 -15.58 1.66 5.17
CA THR A 305 -16.94 1.53 4.62
C THR A 305 -17.02 0.56 3.44
N GLY A 306 -15.88 0.14 2.86
CA GLY A 306 -15.85 -0.76 1.70
C GLY A 306 -16.28 -0.11 0.37
N ASP A 307 -16.41 1.22 0.33
CA ASP A 307 -16.82 1.96 -0.88
C ASP A 307 -15.76 1.89 -1.98
N LEU A 308 -14.49 1.98 -1.59
CA LEU A 308 -13.38 1.95 -2.54
C LEU A 308 -13.13 0.53 -3.03
N LYS A 309 -12.96 0.41 -4.35
CA LYS A 309 -12.66 -0.88 -5.01
C LYS A 309 -11.42 -0.74 -5.90
N PRO A 310 -10.64 -1.81 -6.04
CA PRO A 310 -9.54 -1.84 -7.01
C PRO A 310 -10.03 -1.52 -8.42
N GLY A 311 -9.21 -0.80 -9.20
CA GLY A 311 -9.53 -0.39 -10.56
C GLY A 311 -10.25 0.96 -10.68
N LEU A 312 -10.70 1.59 -9.58
CA LEU A 312 -11.30 2.91 -9.64
C LEU A 312 -10.23 3.98 -9.92
N PHE A 313 -10.58 4.95 -10.78
CA PHE A 313 -9.76 6.13 -10.99
C PHE A 313 -9.97 7.16 -9.89
N ALA A 314 -8.87 7.82 -9.52
CA ALA A 314 -8.88 8.87 -8.53
C ALA A 314 -8.11 10.09 -9.00
N THR A 315 -8.66 11.26 -8.70
CA THR A 315 -7.96 12.53 -8.79
C THR A 315 -7.51 12.92 -7.40
N ALA A 316 -6.23 13.20 -7.24
CA ALA A 316 -5.61 13.51 -5.97
C ALA A 316 -5.15 14.96 -5.90
N GLN A 317 -5.29 15.58 -4.75
CA GLN A 317 -4.68 16.85 -4.39
C GLN A 317 -3.69 16.61 -3.25
N ILE A 318 -2.41 16.87 -3.53
CA ILE A 318 -1.30 16.69 -2.58
C ILE A 318 -0.87 18.05 -2.07
N GLU A 319 -0.95 18.26 -0.78
CA GLU A 319 -0.52 19.53 -0.18
C GLU A 319 1.02 19.68 -0.26
N GLN A 320 1.47 20.83 -0.78
CA GLN A 320 2.89 21.16 -0.88
C GLN A 320 3.50 21.52 0.49
N ALA A 321 4.81 21.29 0.64
CA ALA A 321 5.54 21.56 1.89
C ALA A 321 5.59 23.03 2.26
N SER A 322 5.59 23.92 1.28
CA SER A 322 5.76 25.33 1.48
C SER A 322 4.47 26.08 1.17
N SER A 323 3.96 26.79 2.16
CA SER A 323 3.02 27.86 1.91
C SER A 323 3.78 29.04 1.31
N THR A 324 3.40 29.46 0.12
CA THR A 324 3.98 30.62 -0.54
C THR A 324 3.16 31.85 -0.21
N PRO A 325 3.78 33.00 0.15
CA PRO A 325 3.04 34.23 0.31
C PRO A 325 2.29 34.55 -0.98
N ALA A 326 1.00 34.82 -0.86
CA ALA A 326 0.14 35.14 -1.98
C ALA A 326 -0.64 36.42 -1.71
N ILE A 327 -0.78 37.26 -2.73
CA ILE A 327 -1.60 38.46 -2.70
C ILE A 327 -3.06 38.02 -2.84
N LEU A 328 -3.85 38.28 -1.84
CA LEU A 328 -5.24 37.86 -1.76
C LEU A 328 -6.21 39.04 -1.77
N VAL A 329 -7.25 38.92 -2.58
CA VAL A 329 -8.37 39.86 -2.61
C VAL A 329 -9.70 39.12 -2.47
N PRO A 330 -10.76 39.74 -1.92
CA PRO A 330 -12.08 39.14 -1.92
C PRO A 330 -12.54 38.85 -3.36
N ALA A 331 -13.18 37.71 -3.60
CA ALA A 331 -13.70 37.34 -4.92
C ALA A 331 -14.64 38.41 -5.50
N THR A 332 -15.34 39.15 -4.66
CA THR A 332 -16.24 40.26 -5.04
C THR A 332 -15.50 41.47 -5.61
N ALA A 333 -14.18 41.60 -5.41
CA ALA A 333 -13.36 42.68 -5.96
C ALA A 333 -13.01 42.45 -7.45
N ILE A 334 -13.16 41.22 -7.93
CA ILE A 334 -12.76 40.84 -9.29
C ILE A 334 -13.95 40.88 -10.23
N ARG A 335 -13.78 41.59 -11.31
CA ARG A 335 -14.74 41.59 -12.43
C ARG A 335 -14.12 40.88 -13.63
N THR A 336 -14.74 39.79 -14.04
CA THR A 336 -14.29 39.04 -15.24
C THR A 336 -15.26 39.36 -16.40
N THR A 337 -14.72 39.87 -17.49
CA THR A 337 -15.47 40.17 -18.72
C THR A 337 -14.69 39.64 -19.91
N THR A 338 -15.33 38.83 -20.75
CA THR A 338 -14.70 38.19 -21.93
C THR A 338 -13.34 37.53 -21.63
N GLY A 339 -13.26 36.78 -20.49
CA GLY A 339 -12.05 36.06 -20.14
C GLY A 339 -10.93 36.90 -19.50
N THR A 340 -11.11 38.23 -19.38
CA THR A 340 -10.13 39.14 -18.75
C THR A 340 -10.62 39.51 -17.35
N SER A 341 -9.79 39.25 -16.33
CA SER A 341 -10.05 39.61 -14.93
C SER A 341 -9.47 41.00 -14.64
N ARG A 342 -10.28 41.85 -14.02
CA ARG A 342 -9.93 43.22 -13.66
C ARG A 342 -10.27 43.52 -12.22
N VAL A 343 -9.50 44.40 -11.62
CA VAL A 343 -9.75 44.96 -10.30
C VAL A 343 -9.71 46.46 -10.35
N TYR A 344 -10.34 47.10 -9.40
CA TYR A 344 -10.46 48.55 -9.31
C TYR A 344 -9.68 49.01 -8.06
N VAL A 345 -8.46 49.53 -8.31
CA VAL A 345 -7.55 50.03 -7.28
C VAL A 345 -7.96 51.43 -6.89
N VAL A 346 -8.04 51.70 -5.60
CA VAL A 346 -8.44 53.00 -5.07
C VAL A 346 -7.24 53.79 -4.62
N SER A 347 -6.98 54.93 -5.28
CA SER A 347 -5.89 55.84 -4.90
C SER A 347 -6.24 56.61 -3.64
N SER A 348 -5.23 57.19 -2.98
CA SER A 348 -5.39 58.03 -1.77
C SER A 348 -6.33 59.23 -1.96
N GLY A 349 -6.56 59.67 -3.22
CA GLY A 349 -7.51 60.70 -3.57
C GLY A 349 -8.93 60.23 -3.84
N GLY A 350 -9.26 58.93 -3.61
CA GLY A 350 -10.58 58.37 -3.86
C GLY A 350 -10.92 58.11 -5.32
N THR A 351 -9.94 58.20 -6.20
CA THR A 351 -10.07 57.90 -7.64
C THR A 351 -9.74 56.43 -7.88
N VAL A 352 -10.51 55.81 -8.76
CA VAL A 352 -10.36 54.38 -9.13
C VAL A 352 -9.50 54.25 -10.39
N GLU A 353 -8.55 53.36 -10.35
CA GLU A 353 -7.73 52.90 -11.48
C GLU A 353 -8.17 51.49 -11.87
N GLU A 354 -8.61 51.29 -13.10
CA GLU A 354 -8.90 49.94 -13.59
C GLU A 354 -7.60 49.22 -13.97
N ARG A 355 -7.35 48.07 -13.37
CA ARG A 355 -6.13 47.30 -13.58
C ARG A 355 -6.43 45.85 -13.96
N ILE A 356 -5.81 45.39 -15.05
CA ILE A 356 -5.89 44.01 -15.47
C ILE A 356 -5.05 43.18 -14.53
N VAL A 357 -5.60 42.06 -14.03
CA VAL A 357 -4.94 41.17 -13.11
C VAL A 357 -4.99 39.72 -13.59
N THR A 358 -4.00 38.94 -13.26
CA THR A 358 -4.01 37.49 -13.44
C THR A 358 -4.42 36.84 -12.12
N THR A 359 -5.48 36.06 -12.15
CA THR A 359 -5.97 35.34 -10.97
C THR A 359 -5.27 33.99 -10.84
N GLY A 360 -5.01 33.58 -9.62
CA GLY A 360 -4.46 32.26 -9.25
C GLY A 360 -5.50 31.38 -8.55
N GLN A 361 -5.09 30.72 -7.47
CA GLN A 361 -5.94 29.82 -6.71
C GLN A 361 -7.00 30.57 -5.88
N THR A 362 -8.13 29.92 -5.65
CA THR A 362 -9.18 30.42 -4.75
C THR A 362 -9.02 29.77 -3.38
N ALA A 363 -8.92 30.57 -2.32
CA ALA A 363 -8.83 30.14 -0.93
C ALA A 363 -10.05 30.63 -0.15
N GLY A 364 -11.08 29.81 -0.08
CA GLY A 364 -12.38 30.17 0.53
C GLY A 364 -13.04 31.31 -0.23
N ASN A 365 -13.19 32.49 0.42
CA ASN A 365 -13.80 33.69 -0.17
C ASN A 365 -12.79 34.66 -0.79
N LEU A 366 -11.51 34.29 -0.78
CA LEU A 366 -10.40 35.05 -1.30
C LEU A 366 -9.85 34.42 -2.59
N VAL A 367 -9.40 35.25 -3.52
CA VAL A 367 -8.77 34.83 -4.77
C VAL A 367 -7.34 35.39 -4.81
N GLU A 368 -6.41 34.54 -5.16
CA GLU A 368 -5.02 34.91 -5.35
C GLU A 368 -4.88 35.76 -6.62
N ILE A 369 -4.08 36.82 -6.54
CA ILE A 369 -3.63 37.61 -7.67
C ILE A 369 -2.14 37.33 -7.90
N THR A 370 -1.83 36.74 -9.03
CA THR A 370 -0.44 36.38 -9.39
C THR A 370 0.33 37.53 -10.04
N SER A 371 -0.40 38.48 -10.64
CA SER A 371 0.19 39.70 -11.21
C SER A 371 -0.86 40.83 -11.30
N GLY A 372 -0.39 42.08 -11.22
CA GLY A 372 -1.20 43.27 -11.39
C GLY A 372 -1.57 44.01 -10.11
N LEU A 373 -1.28 43.46 -8.91
CA LEU A 373 -1.51 44.14 -7.62
C LEU A 373 -0.28 44.01 -6.70
N ALA A 374 -0.12 45.00 -5.81
CA ALA A 374 0.88 45.00 -4.78
C ALA A 374 0.22 44.92 -3.38
N ARG A 375 1.00 44.43 -2.39
CA ARG A 375 0.59 44.38 -0.97
C ARG A 375 0.31 45.79 -0.47
N GLY A 376 -0.81 45.94 0.24
CA GLY A 376 -1.21 47.22 0.89
C GLY A 376 -2.02 48.14 -0.03
N GLU A 377 -2.19 47.83 -1.30
CA GLU A 377 -3.13 48.53 -2.16
C GLU A 377 -4.57 48.33 -1.68
N THR A 378 -5.44 49.26 -1.98
CA THR A 378 -6.87 49.19 -1.63
C THR A 378 -7.68 48.93 -2.88
N VAL A 379 -8.58 47.96 -2.84
CA VAL A 379 -9.44 47.58 -3.97
C VAL A 379 -10.92 47.72 -3.61
N ALA A 380 -11.74 48.10 -4.60
CA ALA A 380 -13.19 48.14 -4.41
C ALA A 380 -13.78 46.72 -4.44
N THR A 381 -14.70 46.41 -3.53
CA THR A 381 -15.31 45.09 -3.37
C THR A 381 -16.81 45.02 -3.62
N SER A 382 -17.45 46.18 -3.81
CA SER A 382 -18.87 46.27 -4.18
C SER A 382 -19.09 47.23 -5.35
N ASN A 383 -20.20 47.06 -6.06
CA ASN A 383 -20.61 47.88 -7.21
C ASN A 383 -19.55 47.94 -8.35
N VAL A 384 -18.67 46.94 -8.38
CA VAL A 384 -17.56 46.84 -9.35
C VAL A 384 -18.03 46.92 -10.83
N ALA A 385 -19.30 46.57 -11.10
CA ALA A 385 -19.87 46.67 -12.42
C ALA A 385 -20.11 48.12 -12.88
N GLN A 386 -20.20 49.05 -11.98
CA GLN A 386 -20.45 50.49 -12.24
C GLN A 386 -19.17 51.33 -12.18
N LEU A 387 -18.05 50.71 -11.78
CA LEU A 387 -16.73 51.35 -11.72
C LEU A 387 -16.04 51.27 -13.11
N GLY A 388 -15.28 52.30 -13.37
CA GLY A 388 -14.41 52.47 -14.55
C GLY A 388 -13.20 53.32 -14.17
N ASP A 389 -12.27 53.42 -15.10
CA ASP A 389 -11.08 54.24 -14.90
C ASP A 389 -11.42 55.71 -14.66
N GLY A 390 -10.82 56.36 -13.67
CA GLY A 390 -11.06 57.75 -13.32
C GLY A 390 -12.32 58.07 -12.49
N VAL A 391 -13.18 57.08 -12.19
CA VAL A 391 -14.38 57.27 -11.36
C VAL A 391 -13.99 57.55 -9.90
N ARG A 392 -14.66 58.50 -9.25
CA ARG A 392 -14.49 58.71 -7.82
C ARG A 392 -15.42 57.82 -7.02
N ILE A 393 -14.89 57.26 -5.92
CA ILE A 393 -15.71 56.49 -4.99
C ILE A 393 -15.93 57.27 -3.66
N ALA A 394 -17.16 57.20 -3.13
CA ALA A 394 -17.42 57.48 -1.75
C ALA A 394 -17.15 56.17 -0.98
N ALA A 395 -15.94 56.08 -0.40
CA ALA A 395 -15.53 54.87 0.31
C ALA A 395 -16.29 54.67 1.62
N ARG A 396 -17.01 53.55 1.75
CA ARG A 396 -17.45 53.02 3.05
C ARG A 396 -16.48 51.91 3.45
N LYS A 397 -15.92 52.05 4.67
CA LYS A 397 -15.13 50.99 5.30
C LYS A 397 -16.03 49.82 5.69
#